data_23412542bee1770351ed95bd6ab8ab58
#
_entry.id   23412542bee1770351ed95bd6ab8ab58
#
_cell.length_a   1.000
_cell.length_b   1.000
_cell.length_c   1.000
_cell.angle_alpha   90.00
_cell.angle_beta   90.00
_cell.angle_gamma   90.00
#
_symmetry.space_group_name_H-M   'P 1'
#
loop_
_entity.id
_entity.type
_entity.pdbx_description
1 polymer ?
#
loop_
_entity_poly.entity_id
_entity_poly.type
_entity_poly.pdbx_seq_one_letter_code
_entity_poly.pdbx_strand_id
1 'polypeptide(L)'
;MGSGIDDNVVFPERQQARFFILFNPASVFLNKSFYGVKTKSSKFVAALAISHLFQLSTELIGRTPGGGGGPLDIDVTMAEKSIILHPSTLTFSRCQRLEKAFEQIANRKIKSVFEELGLPKPNRDYSNICPEAISLDKVLPDRRELDAVIVEVLGLTEEEQLAVYRAVVELVKNRLIKARSM
;
A
#
# COMPACT_ATOMS: atom_id res chain seq x y z
N MET A 1 -9.09 30.63 14.58
CA MET A 1 -8.63 30.53 13.20
C MET A 1 -7.83 29.22 13.16
N GLY A 2 -8.43 28.13 12.70
CA GLY A 2 -7.74 26.85 12.55
C GLY A 2 -6.70 26.98 11.45
N SER A 3 -5.44 26.72 11.74
CA SER A 3 -4.41 26.55 10.73
C SER A 3 -4.86 25.41 9.81
N GLY A 4 -5.27 25.75 8.59
CA GLY A 4 -5.56 24.76 7.57
C GLY A 4 -4.33 23.87 7.43
N ILE A 5 -4.49 22.61 7.80
CA ILE A 5 -3.43 21.64 7.65
C ILE A 5 -3.49 21.21 6.19
N ASP A 6 -2.55 21.68 5.38
CA ASP A 6 -2.37 21.26 3.99
C ASP A 6 -1.82 19.83 3.96
N ASP A 7 -2.56 18.86 4.51
CA ASP A 7 -2.19 17.46 4.49
C ASP A 7 -2.53 16.88 3.14
N ASN A 8 -1.52 16.79 2.28
CA ASN A 8 -1.71 16.40 0.88
C ASN A 8 -1.73 14.88 0.68
N VAL A 9 -1.13 14.11 1.58
CA VAL A 9 -1.14 12.64 1.56
C VAL A 9 -1.83 12.15 2.82
N VAL A 10 -2.83 11.28 2.65
CA VAL A 10 -3.71 10.87 3.73
C VAL A 10 -3.69 9.35 3.87
N PHE A 11 -3.44 8.91 5.08
CA PHE A 11 -3.38 7.51 5.48
C PHE A 11 -4.61 7.15 6.31
N PRO A 12 -5.32 6.07 6.00
CA PRO A 12 -6.33 5.54 6.90
C PRO A 12 -5.65 4.89 8.11
N GLU A 13 -6.19 5.15 9.30
CA GLU A 13 -5.74 4.50 10.55
C GLU A 13 -5.89 2.98 10.48
N ARG A 14 -6.91 2.50 9.74
CA ARG A 14 -7.23 1.08 9.61
C ARG A 14 -7.25 0.59 8.18
N GLN A 15 -6.61 -0.54 7.94
CA GLN A 15 -6.58 -1.18 6.65
C GLN A 15 -7.00 -2.67 6.74
N GLN A 16 -7.62 -3.17 5.68
CA GLN A 16 -8.01 -4.57 5.56
C GLN A 16 -7.36 -5.21 4.31
N ALA A 17 -8.15 -5.91 3.50
CA ALA A 17 -7.68 -6.47 2.22
C ALA A 17 -7.43 -5.41 1.14
N ARG A 18 -7.98 -4.21 1.30
CA ARG A 18 -7.73 -3.07 0.41
C ARG A 18 -6.72 -2.16 1.06
N PHE A 19 -5.60 -2.00 0.40
CA PHE A 19 -4.56 -1.07 0.79
C PHE A 19 -4.69 0.18 -0.07
N PHE A 20 -4.86 1.34 0.54
CA PHE A 20 -5.01 2.60 -0.18
C PHE A 20 -4.44 3.78 0.60
N ILE A 21 -3.95 4.73 -0.16
CA ILE A 21 -3.51 6.04 0.31
C ILE A 21 -4.31 7.07 -0.48
N LEU A 22 -4.74 8.13 0.15
CA LEU A 22 -5.50 9.18 -0.48
C LEU A 22 -4.60 10.38 -0.78
N PHE A 23 -4.86 11.01 -1.92
CA PHE A 23 -4.30 12.31 -2.24
C PHE A 23 -5.37 13.38 -2.02
N ASN A 24 -5.08 14.39 -1.20
CA ASN A 24 -6.01 15.43 -0.77
C ASN A 24 -5.62 16.82 -1.33
N PRO A 25 -5.74 17.05 -2.64
CA PRO A 25 -5.35 18.32 -3.25
C PRO A 25 -6.26 19.48 -2.85
N ALA A 26 -7.49 19.17 -2.40
CA ALA A 26 -8.46 20.17 -1.96
C ALA A 26 -8.32 20.53 -0.48
N SER A 27 -7.35 19.96 0.22
CA SER A 27 -7.08 20.22 1.64
C SER A 27 -8.33 20.12 2.52
N VAL A 28 -9.17 19.09 2.25
CA VAL A 28 -10.37 18.84 3.06
C VAL A 28 -9.98 18.35 4.46
N PHE A 29 -10.78 18.70 5.44
CA PHE A 29 -10.56 18.29 6.82
C PHE A 29 -10.65 16.78 6.99
N LEU A 30 -9.71 16.22 7.76
CA LEU A 30 -9.68 14.80 8.10
C LEU A 30 -10.36 14.58 9.46
N ASN A 31 -11.08 13.47 9.58
CA ASN A 31 -11.55 13.00 10.87
C ASN A 31 -10.47 12.11 11.55
N LYS A 32 -10.70 11.70 12.80
CA LYS A 32 -9.76 10.89 13.58
C LYS A 32 -9.41 9.51 13.00
N SER A 33 -10.13 9.06 11.96
CA SER A 33 -9.84 7.77 11.30
C SER A 33 -8.78 7.90 10.19
N PHE A 34 -8.27 9.10 10.01
CA PHE A 34 -7.24 9.42 9.01
C PHE A 34 -6.21 10.34 9.64
N TYR A 35 -4.98 10.20 9.21
CA TYR A 35 -3.91 11.16 9.48
C TYR A 35 -3.25 11.60 8.18
N GLY A 36 -2.84 12.85 8.15
CA GLY A 36 -2.25 13.47 6.99
C GLY A 36 -0.76 13.68 7.14
N VAL A 37 -0.06 13.64 6.02
CA VAL A 37 1.36 13.95 5.93
C VAL A 37 1.54 15.18 5.06
N LYS A 38 2.20 16.21 5.61
CA LYS A 38 2.62 17.39 4.85
C LYS A 38 3.89 17.13 4.10
N THR A 39 3.86 17.28 2.80
CA THR A 39 5.05 17.16 1.97
C THR A 39 4.97 18.04 0.73
N LYS A 40 6.13 18.52 0.28
CA LYS A 40 6.24 19.30 -0.98
C LYS A 40 6.08 18.39 -2.23
N SER A 41 6.26 17.09 -2.08
CA SER A 41 6.21 16.09 -3.15
C SER A 41 5.07 15.10 -2.93
N SER A 42 3.86 15.59 -2.73
CA SER A 42 2.72 14.81 -2.27
C SER A 42 2.35 13.64 -3.18
N LYS A 43 2.28 13.83 -4.50
CA LYS A 43 2.02 12.73 -5.44
C LYS A 43 3.09 11.65 -5.38
N PHE A 44 4.35 12.05 -5.30
CA PHE A 44 5.47 11.15 -5.19
C PHE A 44 5.40 10.32 -3.89
N VAL A 45 5.17 10.98 -2.76
CA VAL A 45 5.04 10.29 -1.46
C VAL A 45 3.83 9.35 -1.47
N ALA A 46 2.70 9.76 -2.03
CA ALA A 46 1.53 8.91 -2.18
C ALA A 46 1.82 7.69 -3.07
N ALA A 47 2.55 7.87 -4.17
CA ALA A 47 2.95 6.78 -5.05
C ALA A 47 3.87 5.76 -4.34
N LEU A 48 4.84 6.21 -3.58
CA LEU A 48 5.69 5.31 -2.78
C LEU A 48 4.89 4.60 -1.69
N ALA A 49 4.03 5.33 -0.99
CA ALA A 49 3.26 4.81 0.12
C ALA A 49 2.15 3.81 -0.29
N ILE A 50 1.76 3.79 -1.56
CA ILE A 50 0.79 2.80 -2.08
C ILE A 50 1.45 1.55 -2.66
N SER A 51 2.79 1.49 -2.72
CA SER A 51 3.52 0.33 -3.24
C SER A 51 3.38 -0.91 -2.37
N HIS A 52 3.54 -2.08 -2.97
CA HIS A 52 3.50 -3.34 -2.21
C HIS A 52 4.69 -3.51 -1.27
N LEU A 53 5.84 -2.89 -1.57
CA LEU A 53 6.97 -2.89 -0.63
C LEU A 53 6.65 -2.08 0.63
N PHE A 54 6.00 -0.92 0.47
CA PHE A 54 5.54 -0.14 1.62
C PHE A 54 4.42 -0.88 2.37
N GLN A 55 3.50 -1.53 1.65
CA GLN A 55 2.47 -2.36 2.26
C GLN A 55 3.09 -3.51 3.08
N LEU A 56 4.13 -4.19 2.57
CA LEU A 56 4.86 -5.21 3.33
C LEU A 56 5.40 -4.63 4.64
N SER A 57 6.06 -3.48 4.57
CA SER A 57 6.56 -2.78 5.77
C SER A 57 5.44 -2.51 6.77
N THR A 58 4.28 -2.04 6.31
CA THR A 58 3.13 -1.77 7.21
C THR A 58 2.53 -3.03 7.81
N GLU A 59 2.46 -4.14 7.08
CA GLU A 59 2.01 -5.44 7.63
C GLU A 59 2.95 -5.97 8.71
N LEU A 60 4.25 -5.67 8.62
CA LEU A 60 5.26 -6.10 9.59
C LEU A 60 5.26 -5.26 10.88
N ILE A 61 4.95 -3.96 10.81
CA ILE A 61 4.97 -3.05 11.95
C ILE A 61 3.59 -2.79 12.55
N GLY A 62 2.52 -2.98 11.79
CA GLY A 62 1.16 -2.72 12.20
C GLY A 62 0.67 -3.66 13.30
N ARG A 63 -0.38 -3.25 13.99
CA ARG A 63 -0.99 -4.03 15.07
C ARG A 63 -2.41 -4.43 14.69
N THR A 64 -2.81 -5.61 15.14
CA THR A 64 -4.21 -6.05 15.07
C THR A 64 -4.89 -5.79 16.41
N PRO A 65 -6.00 -5.04 16.45
CA PRO A 65 -6.75 -4.80 17.68
C PRO A 65 -7.12 -6.12 18.37
N GLY A 66 -6.91 -6.19 19.68
CA GLY A 66 -7.20 -7.40 20.46
C GLY A 66 -6.27 -8.59 20.22
N GLY A 67 -5.20 -8.44 19.39
CA GLY A 67 -4.24 -9.51 19.13
C GLY A 67 -4.77 -10.68 18.28
N GLY A 68 -6.02 -10.59 17.82
CA GLY A 68 -6.73 -11.71 17.19
C GLY A 68 -6.71 -11.73 15.66
N GLY A 69 -6.33 -10.64 15.02
CA GLY A 69 -6.44 -10.50 13.56
C GLY A 69 -7.52 -9.46 13.18
N GLY A 70 -7.82 -9.36 11.88
CA GLY A 70 -8.81 -8.39 11.38
C GLY A 70 -8.17 -7.16 10.75
N PRO A 71 -8.69 -5.94 11.00
CA PRO A 71 -8.07 -4.72 10.52
C PRO A 71 -6.66 -4.57 11.04
N LEU A 72 -5.77 -4.03 10.20
CA LEU A 72 -4.45 -3.61 10.60
C LEU A 72 -4.55 -2.15 11.05
N ASP A 73 -4.20 -1.87 12.29
CA ASP A 73 -4.09 -0.51 12.81
C ASP A 73 -2.65 -0.02 12.62
N ILE A 74 -2.54 1.17 12.04
CA ILE A 74 -1.26 1.87 11.84
C ILE A 74 -1.43 3.23 12.51
N ASP A 75 -0.85 3.42 13.68
CA ASP A 75 -0.83 4.70 14.35
C ASP A 75 0.30 5.61 13.84
N VAL A 76 0.27 6.87 14.25
CA VAL A 76 1.25 7.89 13.84
C VAL A 76 2.68 7.44 14.16
N THR A 77 2.91 6.87 15.34
CA THR A 77 4.25 6.41 15.76
C THR A 77 4.77 5.27 14.87
N MET A 78 3.89 4.41 14.37
CA MET A 78 4.24 3.37 13.41
C MET A 78 4.50 3.97 12.03
N ALA A 79 3.66 4.91 11.60
CA ALA A 79 3.85 5.60 10.33
C ALA A 79 5.20 6.35 10.27
N GLU A 80 5.60 6.99 11.36
CA GLU A 80 6.89 7.67 11.51
C GLU A 80 8.11 6.71 11.41
N LYS A 81 7.90 5.43 11.73
CA LYS A 81 8.94 4.38 11.61
C LYS A 81 8.95 3.70 10.25
N SER A 82 7.98 4.00 9.40
CA SER A 82 7.90 3.40 8.07
C SER A 82 9.07 3.86 7.19
N ILE A 83 9.68 2.91 6.50
CA ILE A 83 10.78 3.18 5.58
C ILE A 83 10.19 3.52 4.21
N ILE A 84 10.56 4.68 3.69
CA ILE A 84 10.18 5.13 2.36
C ILE A 84 11.43 5.60 1.61
N LEU A 85 11.46 5.41 0.29
CA LEU A 85 12.56 5.90 -0.53
C LEU A 85 12.62 7.42 -0.49
N HIS A 86 13.81 7.97 -0.30
CA HIS A 86 13.98 9.42 -0.33
C HIS A 86 13.90 9.93 -1.78
N PRO A 87 13.20 11.04 -2.06
CA PRO A 87 13.05 11.59 -3.41
C PRO A 87 14.37 11.76 -4.18
N SER A 88 15.46 12.11 -3.49
CA SER A 88 16.78 12.30 -4.12
C SER A 88 17.43 11.03 -4.67
N THR A 89 16.89 9.85 -4.34
CA THR A 89 17.39 8.57 -4.88
C THR A 89 16.83 8.26 -6.27
N LEU A 90 15.86 9.06 -6.73
CA LEU A 90 15.18 8.85 -8.00
C LEU A 90 15.57 9.90 -9.03
N THR A 91 15.74 9.44 -10.27
CA THR A 91 15.85 10.35 -11.39
C THR A 91 14.51 11.00 -11.72
N PHE A 92 14.51 12.14 -12.38
CA PHE A 92 13.29 12.82 -12.82
C PHE A 92 12.35 11.90 -13.63
N SER A 93 12.91 11.11 -14.53
CA SER A 93 12.13 10.14 -15.33
C SER A 93 11.43 9.09 -14.46
N ARG A 94 12.11 8.55 -13.44
CA ARG A 94 11.52 7.60 -12.48
C ARG A 94 10.41 8.23 -11.65
N CYS A 95 10.58 9.49 -11.22
CA CYS A 95 9.52 10.23 -10.53
C CYS A 95 8.28 10.37 -11.41
N GLN A 96 8.46 10.74 -12.68
CA GLN A 96 7.33 10.86 -13.63
C GLN A 96 6.61 9.52 -13.85
N ARG A 97 7.35 8.41 -13.97
CA ARG A 97 6.76 7.06 -14.11
C ARG A 97 5.92 6.70 -12.88
N LEU A 98 6.45 6.92 -11.68
CA LEU A 98 5.73 6.69 -10.42
C LEU A 98 4.45 7.52 -10.33
N GLU A 99 4.53 8.82 -10.58
CA GLU A 99 3.38 9.72 -10.52
C GLU A 99 2.30 9.32 -11.54
N LYS A 100 2.70 8.96 -12.75
CA LYS A 100 1.79 8.50 -13.79
C LYS A 100 1.08 7.20 -13.40
N ALA A 101 1.82 6.22 -12.88
CA ALA A 101 1.23 4.97 -12.40
C ALA A 101 0.28 5.20 -11.22
N PHE A 102 0.66 6.08 -10.29
CA PHE A 102 -0.21 6.49 -9.18
C PHE A 102 -1.51 7.13 -9.68
N GLU A 103 -1.45 8.03 -10.67
CA GLU A 103 -2.64 8.66 -11.25
C GLU A 103 -3.59 7.64 -11.87
N GLN A 104 -3.07 6.61 -12.53
CA GLN A 104 -3.89 5.52 -13.07
C GLN A 104 -4.60 4.75 -11.94
N ILE A 105 -3.87 4.42 -10.86
CA ILE A 105 -4.44 3.75 -9.69
C ILE A 105 -5.49 4.62 -9.00
N ALA A 106 -5.22 5.93 -8.83
CA ALA A 106 -6.12 6.88 -8.18
C ALA A 106 -7.44 7.09 -8.94
N ASN A 107 -7.43 6.91 -10.26
CA ASN A 107 -8.60 7.12 -11.13
C ASN A 107 -9.45 5.85 -11.35
N ARG A 108 -9.12 4.73 -10.71
CA ARG A 108 -9.90 3.50 -10.81
C ARG A 108 -10.44 3.03 -9.46
N LYS A 109 -11.38 2.10 -9.50
CA LYS A 109 -11.87 1.44 -8.29
C LYS A 109 -10.74 0.67 -7.61
N ILE A 110 -10.58 0.89 -6.32
CA ILE A 110 -9.62 0.16 -5.48
C ILE A 110 -10.08 -1.30 -5.37
N LYS A 111 -9.20 -2.22 -5.73
CA LYS A 111 -9.37 -3.66 -5.57
C LYS A 111 -8.70 -4.14 -4.27
N SER A 112 -8.96 -5.39 -3.89
CA SER A 112 -8.20 -6.03 -2.82
C SER A 112 -6.78 -6.31 -3.31
N VAL A 113 -5.82 -6.43 -2.38
CA VAL A 113 -4.44 -6.80 -2.72
C VAL A 113 -4.37 -8.13 -3.50
N PHE A 114 -5.28 -9.04 -3.22
CA PHE A 114 -5.38 -10.31 -3.95
C PHE A 114 -5.69 -10.08 -5.43
N GLU A 115 -6.72 -9.29 -5.72
CA GLU A 115 -7.14 -8.97 -7.09
C GLU A 115 -6.11 -8.08 -7.82
N GLU A 116 -5.41 -7.21 -7.11
CA GLU A 116 -4.35 -6.37 -7.71
C GLU A 116 -3.13 -7.17 -8.12
N LEU A 117 -2.82 -8.24 -7.38
CA LEU A 117 -1.74 -9.18 -7.67
C LEU A 117 -2.17 -10.36 -8.57
N GLY A 118 -3.33 -10.25 -9.23
CA GLY A 118 -3.80 -11.22 -10.21
C GLY A 118 -4.42 -12.49 -9.63
N LEU A 119 -4.68 -12.51 -8.33
CA LEU A 119 -5.38 -13.62 -7.68
C LEU A 119 -6.91 -13.43 -7.78
N PRO A 120 -7.69 -14.50 -7.64
CA PRO A 120 -9.15 -14.41 -7.65
C PRO A 120 -9.68 -13.58 -6.47
N LYS A 121 -10.91 -13.08 -6.60
CA LYS A 121 -11.61 -12.48 -5.46
C LYS A 121 -11.71 -13.51 -4.33
N PRO A 122 -11.32 -13.16 -3.09
CA PRO A 122 -11.36 -14.11 -1.99
C PRO A 122 -12.77 -14.65 -1.72
N ASN A 123 -12.87 -15.94 -1.51
CA ASN A 123 -14.05 -16.56 -0.93
C ASN A 123 -14.12 -16.31 0.59
N ARG A 124 -15.13 -16.87 1.24
CA ARG A 124 -15.36 -16.61 2.66
C ARG A 124 -14.20 -17.03 3.57
N ASP A 125 -13.54 -18.14 3.28
CA ASP A 125 -12.46 -18.72 4.11
C ASP A 125 -11.05 -18.51 3.53
N TYR A 126 -10.93 -17.78 2.43
CA TYR A 126 -9.67 -17.53 1.72
C TYR A 126 -8.97 -18.79 1.19
N SER A 127 -9.66 -19.94 1.12
CA SER A 127 -9.07 -21.20 0.61
C SER A 127 -8.67 -21.11 -0.85
N ASN A 128 -9.33 -20.23 -1.63
CA ASN A 128 -9.01 -20.00 -3.03
C ASN A 128 -7.83 -19.03 -3.26
N ILE A 129 -7.20 -18.53 -2.20
CA ILE A 129 -6.06 -17.63 -2.30
C ILE A 129 -4.77 -18.42 -2.10
N CYS A 130 -3.98 -18.54 -3.17
CA CYS A 130 -2.69 -19.24 -3.20
C CYS A 130 -1.58 -18.24 -3.54
N PRO A 131 -0.71 -17.84 -2.59
CA PRO A 131 0.37 -16.89 -2.86
C PRO A 131 1.32 -17.34 -3.97
N GLU A 132 1.54 -18.64 -4.12
CA GLU A 132 2.42 -19.24 -5.13
C GLU A 132 1.89 -19.08 -6.56
N ALA A 133 0.59 -18.83 -6.72
CA ALA A 133 -0.05 -18.59 -8.02
C ALA A 133 0.18 -17.16 -8.56
N ILE A 134 0.84 -16.28 -7.79
CA ILE A 134 1.18 -14.94 -8.24
C ILE A 134 2.26 -15.01 -9.30
N SER A 135 2.02 -14.31 -10.41
CA SER A 135 2.99 -14.13 -11.49
C SER A 135 2.92 -12.69 -12.02
N LEU A 136 4.05 -12.15 -12.45
CA LEU A 136 4.15 -10.73 -12.84
C LEU A 136 3.23 -10.35 -14.01
N ASP A 137 2.96 -11.28 -14.92
CA ASP A 137 2.05 -11.08 -16.06
C ASP A 137 0.59 -10.88 -15.65
N LYS A 138 0.18 -11.40 -14.49
CA LYS A 138 -1.19 -11.30 -13.95
C LYS A 138 -1.40 -10.08 -13.04
N VAL A 139 -0.33 -9.48 -12.54
CA VAL A 139 -0.41 -8.23 -11.74
C VAL A 139 -1.02 -7.12 -12.59
N LEU A 140 -1.90 -6.32 -12.01
CA LEU A 140 -2.51 -5.19 -12.72
C LEU A 140 -1.42 -4.27 -13.30
N PRO A 141 -1.54 -3.83 -14.55
CA PRO A 141 -0.46 -3.10 -15.25
C PRO A 141 0.01 -1.85 -14.52
N ASP A 142 -0.92 -1.07 -13.96
CA ASP A 142 -0.62 0.14 -13.19
C ASP A 142 0.14 -0.15 -11.90
N ARG A 143 -0.21 -1.24 -11.20
CA ARG A 143 0.50 -1.72 -10.02
C ARG A 143 1.90 -2.22 -10.36
N ARG A 144 1.99 -3.04 -11.41
CA ARG A 144 3.27 -3.56 -11.87
C ARG A 144 4.22 -2.44 -12.27
N GLU A 145 3.74 -1.41 -12.98
CA GLU A 145 4.57 -0.26 -13.37
C GLU A 145 5.04 0.54 -12.15
N LEU A 146 4.17 0.77 -11.17
CA LEU A 146 4.52 1.49 -9.95
C LEU A 146 5.60 0.74 -9.16
N ASP A 147 5.40 -0.54 -8.91
CA ASP A 147 6.34 -1.35 -8.15
C ASP A 147 7.65 -1.58 -8.90
N ALA A 148 7.61 -1.70 -10.25
CA ALA A 148 8.80 -1.87 -11.08
C ALA A 148 9.80 -0.72 -10.91
N VAL A 149 9.34 0.52 -10.77
CA VAL A 149 10.23 1.66 -10.52
C VAL A 149 10.97 1.51 -9.20
N ILE A 150 10.28 1.02 -8.16
CA ILE A 150 10.87 0.81 -6.83
C ILE A 150 11.86 -0.35 -6.86
N VAL A 151 11.49 -1.45 -7.52
CA VAL A 151 12.33 -2.63 -7.75
C VAL A 151 13.63 -2.24 -8.48
N GLU A 152 13.52 -1.45 -9.58
CA GLU A 152 14.67 -0.91 -10.31
C GLU A 152 15.61 -0.06 -9.45
N VAL A 153 15.06 0.77 -8.57
CA VAL A 153 15.87 1.64 -7.67
C VAL A 153 16.61 0.84 -6.63
N LEU A 154 15.96 -0.20 -6.10
CA LEU A 154 16.54 -1.06 -5.07
C LEU A 154 17.42 -2.17 -5.63
N GLY A 155 17.43 -2.36 -6.95
CA GLY A 155 18.19 -3.41 -7.61
C GLY A 155 17.67 -4.82 -7.31
N LEU A 156 16.37 -4.95 -7.02
CA LEU A 156 15.74 -6.25 -6.74
C LEU A 156 15.54 -7.04 -8.05
N THR A 157 15.66 -8.33 -7.93
CA THR A 157 15.33 -9.29 -9.01
C THR A 157 13.83 -9.50 -9.12
N GLU A 158 13.37 -10.08 -10.23
CA GLU A 158 11.97 -10.50 -10.38
C GLU A 158 11.54 -11.52 -9.32
N GLU A 159 12.43 -12.40 -8.91
CA GLU A 159 12.17 -13.39 -7.87
C GLU A 159 11.95 -12.72 -6.51
N GLU A 160 12.78 -11.73 -6.17
CA GLU A 160 12.62 -10.94 -4.94
C GLU A 160 11.35 -10.10 -4.97
N GLN A 161 10.98 -9.52 -6.12
CA GLN A 161 9.69 -8.84 -6.29
C GLN A 161 8.50 -9.79 -6.05
N LEU A 162 8.55 -11.00 -6.62
CA LEU A 162 7.54 -12.02 -6.39
C LEU A 162 7.49 -12.46 -4.92
N ALA A 163 8.65 -12.57 -4.25
CA ALA A 163 8.71 -12.87 -2.83
C ALA A 163 8.02 -11.79 -1.98
N VAL A 164 8.20 -10.50 -2.31
CA VAL A 164 7.46 -9.40 -1.66
C VAL A 164 5.96 -9.56 -1.85
N TYR A 165 5.49 -9.82 -3.06
CA TYR A 165 4.06 -9.99 -3.35
C TYR A 165 3.45 -11.17 -2.59
N ARG A 166 4.13 -12.32 -2.58
CA ARG A 166 3.70 -13.50 -1.83
C ARG A 166 3.63 -13.24 -0.34
N ALA A 167 4.65 -12.58 0.23
CA ALA A 167 4.68 -12.22 1.64
C ALA A 167 3.52 -11.29 2.02
N VAL A 168 3.23 -10.26 1.22
CA VAL A 168 2.08 -9.36 1.45
C VAL A 168 0.77 -10.14 1.46
N VAL A 169 0.55 -10.98 0.43
CA VAL A 169 -0.68 -11.79 0.33
C VAL A 169 -0.83 -12.73 1.50
N GLU A 170 0.25 -13.41 1.90
CA GLU A 170 0.24 -14.34 3.03
C GLU A 170 -0.08 -13.65 4.36
N LEU A 171 0.58 -12.53 4.65
CA LEU A 171 0.35 -11.76 5.87
C LEU A 171 -1.10 -11.26 5.95
N VAL A 172 -1.60 -10.65 4.86
CA VAL A 172 -2.99 -10.16 4.81
C VAL A 172 -3.98 -11.31 4.97
N LYS A 173 -3.78 -12.43 4.22
CA LYS A 173 -4.62 -13.62 4.30
C LYS A 173 -4.68 -14.16 5.72
N ASN A 174 -3.53 -14.43 6.33
CA ASN A 174 -3.43 -15.02 7.66
C ASN A 174 -4.08 -14.13 8.73
N ARG A 175 -3.87 -12.82 8.65
CA ARG A 175 -4.51 -11.86 9.55
C ARG A 175 -6.03 -11.86 9.42
N LEU A 176 -6.57 -11.94 8.21
CA LEU A 176 -8.01 -11.94 7.95
C LEU A 176 -8.69 -13.27 8.29
N ILE A 177 -8.00 -14.40 8.12
CA ILE A 177 -8.47 -15.72 8.56
C ILE A 177 -8.55 -15.75 10.08
N LYS A 178 -7.50 -15.31 10.77
CA LYS A 178 -7.46 -15.30 12.24
C LYS A 178 -8.61 -14.50 12.86
N ALA A 179 -9.01 -13.40 12.23
CA ALA A 179 -10.14 -12.58 12.69
C ALA A 179 -11.49 -13.30 12.66
N ARG A 180 -11.63 -14.36 11.87
CA ARG A 180 -12.88 -15.10 11.71
C ARG A 180 -12.97 -16.35 12.59
N SER A 181 -11.85 -16.76 13.16
CA SER A 181 -11.76 -17.92 14.06
C SER A 181 -11.98 -17.57 15.54
N MET A 182 -12.17 -16.29 15.83
CA MET A 182 -12.52 -15.77 17.15
C MET A 182 -14.00 -15.39 17.22
#